data_ffba75e5c52762f626efacec0961eb11
#
_entry.id   ffba75e5c52762f626efacec0961eb11
#
_cell.length_a   1.000
_cell.length_b   1.000
_cell.length_c   1.000
_cell.angle_alpha   90.00
_cell.angle_beta   90.00
_cell.angle_gamma   90.00
#
_symmetry.space_group_name_H-M   'P 1'
#
loop_
_entity.id
_entity.type
_entity.pdbx_description
1 polymer ?
#
loop_
_entity_poly.entity_id
_entity_poly.type
_entity_poly.pdbx_seq_one_letter_code
_entity_poly.pdbx_strand_id
1 'polypeptide(L)'
;MKHAKQISIIILLLFTYPIFSQDIKPEEVKKIMKKVADWEIKHHDDLAYRAQNSRLSRGKHDMLDWTNGALYVGMSKWAAMADSEKYFDWLKGIGEDHDWKLHMRNGYYARVFHADDHTVGQTYFHLYRKYKDEKMIKPTINQFDFILYHPSKTKMDWKSPFHQDRWNWCDALFMSPPLWVMVSNLTRDRKYIDFMVKEWKATTNHLYDKKENLYYRDGSYFNKLDNGTKIFWARGNGWVFAGLSNVMDELDPNDKDYPYFLKLYKKMAKKLLEIQTPQGHWAMSLLGQKFYPTPETSGSSFFIYGLAWGINNGILDKATYGPAVERGWNAMVSHVNSDGMLSYVQPIGAEPGEAYPDKTEVYGVGAFLSAGSEIYKLYGGK
;
A
#
# COMPACT_ATOMS: atom_id res chain seq x y z
N MET A 1 26.45 67.66 21.02
CA MET A 1 25.55 66.57 21.37
C MET A 1 25.78 65.44 20.33
N LYS A 2 26.49 64.37 20.74
CA LYS A 2 26.82 63.22 19.84
C LYS A 2 25.78 62.13 20.08
N HIS A 3 25.00 61.80 19.05
CA HIS A 3 24.06 60.64 19.10
C HIS A 3 24.86 59.34 18.83
N ALA A 4 24.95 58.49 19.85
CA ALA A 4 25.45 57.12 19.70
C ALA A 4 24.32 56.24 19.16
N LYS A 5 24.52 55.64 17.99
CA LYS A 5 23.62 54.59 17.43
C LYS A 5 23.95 53.26 18.11
N GLN A 6 23.03 52.74 18.91
CA GLN A 6 23.11 51.37 19.39
C GLN A 6 22.77 50.41 18.23
N ILE A 7 23.69 49.52 17.88
CA ILE A 7 23.52 48.43 16.95
C ILE A 7 23.16 47.21 17.80
N SER A 8 21.93 46.77 17.76
CA SER A 8 21.48 45.52 18.35
C SER A 8 21.83 44.36 17.41
N ILE A 9 22.78 43.54 17.81
CA ILE A 9 23.14 42.29 17.12
C ILE A 9 22.13 41.23 17.60
N ILE A 10 21.21 40.82 16.73
CA ILE A 10 20.34 39.64 16.96
C ILE A 10 21.16 38.39 16.61
N ILE A 11 21.61 37.67 17.63
CA ILE A 11 22.23 36.33 17.45
C ILE A 11 21.12 35.34 17.23
N LEU A 12 20.95 34.90 15.99
CA LEU A 12 20.06 33.81 15.62
C LEU A 12 20.71 32.49 16.04
N LEU A 13 20.32 31.96 17.20
CA LEU A 13 20.72 30.61 17.64
C LEU A 13 19.98 29.58 16.76
N LEU A 14 20.66 29.10 15.73
CA LEU A 14 20.26 27.90 14.99
C LEU A 14 20.42 26.69 15.92
N PHE A 15 19.34 26.26 16.55
CA PHE A 15 19.28 24.95 17.20
C PHE A 15 19.31 23.87 16.11
N THR A 16 20.49 23.40 15.76
CA THR A 16 20.64 22.15 15.04
C THR A 16 20.34 21.03 16.04
N TYR A 17 19.13 20.52 16.02
CA TYR A 17 18.85 19.23 16.68
C TYR A 17 19.69 18.18 15.94
N PRO A 18 20.59 17.45 16.63
CA PRO A 18 21.21 16.29 16.01
C PRO A 18 20.08 15.29 15.74
N ILE A 19 19.79 15.07 14.47
CA ILE A 19 19.01 13.91 14.04
C ILE A 19 19.94 12.73 14.31
N PHE A 20 19.83 12.13 15.50
CA PHE A 20 20.40 10.82 15.74
C PHE A 20 19.68 9.85 14.80
N SER A 21 20.30 9.57 13.65
CA SER A 21 20.00 8.38 12.88
C SER A 21 20.33 7.20 13.81
N GLN A 22 19.29 6.62 14.38
CA GLN A 22 19.44 5.40 15.15
C GLN A 22 19.65 4.30 14.12
N ASP A 23 20.83 3.67 14.10
CA ASP A 23 21.12 2.57 13.18
C ASP A 23 20.00 1.52 13.25
N ILE A 24 19.29 1.33 12.13
CA ILE A 24 18.22 0.34 12.05
C ILE A 24 18.85 -1.04 12.15
N LYS A 25 18.47 -1.79 13.20
CA LYS A 25 18.93 -3.15 13.42
C LYS A 25 17.84 -4.15 13.02
N PRO A 26 18.17 -5.19 12.24
CA PRO A 26 17.19 -6.21 11.83
C PRO A 26 16.39 -6.78 12.99
N GLU A 27 17.02 -7.03 14.13
CA GLU A 27 16.37 -7.59 15.31
C GLU A 27 15.27 -6.65 15.86
N GLU A 28 15.51 -5.34 15.88
CA GLU A 28 14.53 -4.36 16.33
C GLU A 28 13.38 -4.23 15.31
N VAL A 29 13.68 -4.34 14.01
CA VAL A 29 12.65 -4.41 12.96
C VAL A 29 11.75 -5.63 13.18
N LYS A 30 12.35 -6.81 13.35
CA LYS A 30 11.61 -8.07 13.61
C LYS A 30 10.77 -7.98 14.88
N LYS A 31 11.32 -7.40 15.96
CA LYS A 31 10.64 -7.21 17.23
C LYS A 31 9.41 -6.29 17.12
N ILE A 32 9.54 -5.15 16.45
CA ILE A 32 8.41 -4.22 16.30
C ILE A 32 7.33 -4.80 15.38
N MET A 33 7.72 -5.47 14.28
CA MET A 33 6.76 -6.14 13.40
C MET A 33 5.99 -7.23 14.14
N LYS A 34 6.68 -8.05 14.95
CA LYS A 34 6.02 -9.07 15.80
C LYS A 34 4.99 -8.45 16.71
N LYS A 35 5.35 -7.35 17.36
CA LYS A 35 4.48 -6.64 18.30
C LYS A 35 3.21 -6.13 17.60
N VAL A 36 3.34 -5.54 16.43
CA VAL A 36 2.22 -5.03 15.62
C VAL A 36 1.35 -6.18 15.10
N ALA A 37 1.96 -7.25 14.57
CA ALA A 37 1.23 -8.42 14.07
C ALA A 37 0.45 -9.14 15.18
N ASP A 38 1.06 -9.33 16.35
CA ASP A 38 0.41 -9.97 17.49
C ASP A 38 -0.73 -9.12 18.04
N TRP A 39 -0.54 -7.79 18.08
CA TRP A 39 -1.59 -6.86 18.48
C TRP A 39 -2.78 -6.93 17.53
N GLU A 40 -2.53 -6.90 16.20
CA GLU A 40 -3.59 -6.95 15.21
C GLU A 40 -4.40 -8.26 15.28
N ILE A 41 -3.75 -9.41 15.35
CA ILE A 41 -4.45 -10.70 15.49
C ILE A 41 -5.33 -10.72 16.74
N LYS A 42 -4.83 -10.18 17.85
CA LYS A 42 -5.57 -10.14 19.11
C LYS A 42 -6.79 -9.22 19.07
N HIS A 43 -6.69 -8.09 18.37
CA HIS A 43 -7.70 -7.03 18.35
C HIS A 43 -8.39 -6.88 16.99
N HIS A 44 -8.25 -7.87 16.11
CA HIS A 44 -8.73 -7.81 14.73
C HIS A 44 -10.22 -7.46 14.62
N ASP A 45 -11.04 -8.01 15.49
CA ASP A 45 -12.49 -7.82 15.53
C ASP A 45 -12.94 -6.70 16.47
N ASP A 46 -12.02 -6.00 17.13
CA ASP A 46 -12.35 -4.99 18.14
C ASP A 46 -12.59 -3.62 17.51
N LEU A 47 -13.86 -3.26 17.39
CA LEU A 47 -14.28 -1.98 16.81
C LEU A 47 -13.91 -0.75 17.64
N ALA A 48 -13.52 -0.92 18.92
CA ALA A 48 -13.10 0.19 19.75
C ALA A 48 -11.85 0.92 19.19
N TYR A 49 -11.01 0.18 18.48
CA TYR A 49 -9.80 0.72 17.85
C TYR A 49 -10.00 1.21 16.42
N ARG A 50 -11.21 1.09 15.87
CA ARG A 50 -11.53 1.56 14.51
C ARG A 50 -12.24 2.93 14.58
N ALA A 51 -11.99 3.78 13.59
CA ALA A 51 -12.67 5.07 13.52
C ALA A 51 -14.10 4.89 13.01
N GLN A 52 -15.09 5.16 13.86
CA GLN A 52 -16.53 4.98 13.57
C GLN A 52 -17.19 6.15 12.84
N ASN A 53 -16.43 7.20 12.56
CA ASN A 53 -16.93 8.47 12.02
C ASN A 53 -17.03 8.51 10.49
N SER A 54 -16.50 7.53 9.78
CA SER A 54 -16.64 7.41 8.32
C SER A 54 -17.91 6.66 7.94
N ARG A 55 -18.61 7.12 6.89
CA ARG A 55 -19.77 6.39 6.32
C ARG A 55 -19.41 4.99 5.84
N LEU A 56 -18.13 4.76 5.54
CA LEU A 56 -17.60 3.53 4.97
C LEU A 56 -16.98 2.60 6.03
N SER A 57 -16.67 3.12 7.24
CA SER A 57 -16.04 2.37 8.34
C SER A 57 -17.05 1.98 9.43
N ARG A 58 -18.30 1.70 9.07
CA ARG A 58 -19.32 1.29 10.04
C ARG A 58 -19.35 -0.23 10.18
N GLY A 59 -18.85 -0.72 11.30
CA GLY A 59 -18.92 -2.13 11.64
C GLY A 59 -17.63 -2.91 11.39
N LYS A 60 -17.72 -4.23 11.54
CA LYS A 60 -16.64 -5.17 11.29
C LYS A 60 -16.38 -5.31 9.79
N HIS A 61 -15.12 -5.30 9.39
CA HIS A 61 -14.76 -5.63 8.02
C HIS A 61 -15.07 -7.10 7.69
N ASP A 62 -15.61 -7.36 6.50
CA ASP A 62 -15.75 -8.73 6.02
C ASP A 62 -14.37 -9.37 5.88
N MET A 63 -14.26 -10.65 6.28
CA MET A 63 -12.97 -11.36 6.28
C MET A 63 -12.33 -11.45 4.90
N LEU A 64 -13.10 -11.40 3.83
CA LEU A 64 -12.60 -11.44 2.46
C LEU A 64 -12.53 -10.05 1.77
N ASP A 65 -13.02 -8.97 2.43
CA ASP A 65 -12.99 -7.63 1.83
C ASP A 65 -11.55 -7.13 1.64
N TRP A 66 -11.36 -6.18 0.75
CA TRP A 66 -10.06 -5.59 0.40
C TRP A 66 -9.27 -5.06 1.62
N THR A 67 -9.96 -4.58 2.66
CA THR A 67 -9.34 -4.09 3.88
C THR A 67 -8.52 -5.18 4.56
N ASN A 68 -9.16 -6.33 4.76
CA ASN A 68 -8.52 -7.52 5.30
C ASN A 68 -7.55 -8.16 4.28
N GLY A 69 -7.92 -8.19 3.00
CA GLY A 69 -7.02 -8.66 1.95
C GLY A 69 -5.66 -7.94 1.96
N ALA A 70 -5.66 -6.62 2.15
CA ALA A 70 -4.43 -5.83 2.28
C ALA A 70 -3.65 -6.14 3.56
N LEU A 71 -4.33 -6.37 4.70
CA LEU A 71 -3.70 -6.88 5.91
C LEU A 71 -3.00 -8.21 5.65
N TYR A 72 -3.70 -9.15 5.00
CA TYR A 72 -3.19 -10.51 4.79
C TYR A 72 -1.98 -10.55 3.86
N VAL A 73 -1.90 -9.66 2.87
CA VAL A 73 -0.69 -9.50 2.04
C VAL A 73 0.52 -9.14 2.90
N GLY A 74 0.40 -8.15 3.79
CA GLY A 74 1.47 -7.79 4.72
C GLY A 74 1.76 -8.89 5.75
N MET A 75 0.71 -9.52 6.29
CA MET A 75 0.85 -10.61 7.23
C MET A 75 1.51 -11.85 6.61
N SER A 76 1.30 -12.12 5.31
CA SER A 76 1.99 -13.20 4.59
C SER A 76 3.49 -12.96 4.48
N LYS A 77 3.91 -11.71 4.23
CA LYS A 77 5.33 -11.32 4.22
C LYS A 77 5.93 -11.44 5.63
N TRP A 78 5.19 -11.05 6.66
CA TRP A 78 5.59 -11.23 8.06
C TRP A 78 5.71 -12.71 8.43
N ALA A 79 4.72 -13.54 8.08
CA ALA A 79 4.72 -14.97 8.41
C ALA A 79 5.96 -15.68 7.83
N ALA A 80 6.32 -15.35 6.57
CA ALA A 80 7.52 -15.89 5.93
C ALA A 80 8.80 -15.45 6.65
N MET A 81 8.88 -14.18 7.06
CA MET A 81 10.05 -13.63 7.76
C MET A 81 10.13 -14.08 9.23
N ALA A 82 9.00 -14.23 9.90
CA ALA A 82 8.92 -14.69 11.29
C ALA A 82 9.30 -16.17 11.42
N ASP A 83 9.17 -16.93 10.34
CA ASP A 83 9.33 -18.39 10.30
C ASP A 83 8.47 -19.07 11.39
N SER A 84 7.20 -18.72 11.46
CA SER A 84 6.29 -19.15 12.51
C SER A 84 4.95 -19.63 11.95
N GLU A 85 4.62 -20.89 12.23
CA GLU A 85 3.35 -21.50 11.83
C GLU A 85 2.14 -20.74 12.38
N LYS A 86 2.25 -20.09 13.55
CA LYS A 86 1.16 -19.27 14.14
C LYS A 86 0.50 -18.33 13.13
N TYR A 87 1.30 -17.61 12.35
CA TYR A 87 0.79 -16.62 11.42
C TYR A 87 0.29 -17.28 10.12
N PHE A 88 0.95 -18.35 9.70
CA PHE A 88 0.49 -19.16 8.57
C PHE A 88 -0.83 -19.86 8.88
N ASP A 89 -0.99 -20.43 10.07
CA ASP A 89 -2.22 -21.09 10.50
C ASP A 89 -3.38 -20.10 10.58
N TRP A 90 -3.13 -18.89 11.09
CA TRP A 90 -4.15 -17.83 11.11
C TRP A 90 -4.63 -17.47 9.70
N LEU A 91 -3.70 -17.25 8.75
CA LEU A 91 -4.04 -16.95 7.36
C LEU A 91 -4.72 -18.13 6.66
N LYS A 92 -4.26 -19.35 6.93
CA LYS A 92 -4.81 -20.58 6.36
C LYS A 92 -6.25 -20.82 6.83
N GLY A 93 -6.52 -20.59 8.12
CA GLY A 93 -7.87 -20.68 8.68
C GLY A 93 -8.88 -19.79 7.94
N ILE A 94 -8.49 -18.56 7.58
CA ILE A 94 -9.33 -17.65 6.79
C ILE A 94 -9.70 -18.28 5.43
N GLY A 95 -8.73 -18.86 4.74
CA GLY A 95 -8.99 -19.54 3.46
C GLY A 95 -9.88 -20.77 3.61
N GLU A 96 -9.66 -21.58 4.64
CA GLU A 96 -10.44 -22.79 4.93
C GLU A 96 -11.89 -22.47 5.30
N ASP A 97 -12.12 -21.47 6.13
CA ASP A 97 -13.46 -21.03 6.55
C ASP A 97 -14.30 -20.47 5.40
N HIS A 98 -13.65 -20.08 4.29
CA HIS A 98 -14.30 -19.46 3.13
C HIS A 98 -14.11 -20.25 1.81
N ASP A 99 -13.77 -21.55 1.88
CA ASP A 99 -13.57 -22.42 0.70
C ASP A 99 -12.56 -21.83 -0.32
N TRP A 100 -11.62 -20.99 0.12
CA TRP A 100 -10.62 -20.32 -0.74
C TRP A 100 -11.22 -19.46 -1.86
N LYS A 101 -12.47 -19.03 -1.69
CA LYS A 101 -13.16 -18.16 -2.64
C LYS A 101 -12.66 -16.72 -2.53
N LEU A 102 -12.70 -16.01 -3.64
CA LEU A 102 -12.54 -14.58 -3.64
C LEU A 102 -13.79 -13.92 -3.05
N HIS A 103 -13.66 -12.66 -2.61
CA HIS A 103 -14.79 -11.94 -2.07
C HIS A 103 -15.89 -11.75 -3.13
N MET A 104 -17.13 -11.92 -2.72
CA MET A 104 -18.31 -11.57 -3.50
C MET A 104 -19.27 -10.78 -2.63
N ARG A 105 -19.09 -9.47 -2.59
CA ARG A 105 -19.90 -8.58 -1.77
C ARG A 105 -21.38 -8.78 -2.06
N ASN A 106 -22.15 -9.16 -1.03
CA ASN A 106 -23.59 -9.45 -1.12
C ASN A 106 -23.97 -10.61 -2.07
N GLY A 107 -23.04 -11.51 -2.39
CA GLY A 107 -23.30 -12.65 -3.28
C GLY A 107 -23.58 -12.26 -4.74
N TYR A 108 -23.29 -11.04 -5.15
CA TYR A 108 -23.56 -10.56 -6.51
C TYR A 108 -22.46 -10.95 -7.49
N TYR A 109 -22.76 -11.80 -8.44
CA TYR A 109 -21.93 -12.06 -9.62
C TYR A 109 -21.56 -10.79 -10.40
N ALA A 110 -22.36 -9.73 -10.30
CA ALA A 110 -22.06 -8.43 -10.88
C ALA A 110 -20.73 -7.82 -10.42
N ARG A 111 -20.18 -8.27 -9.30
CA ARG A 111 -18.89 -7.79 -8.80
C ARG A 111 -17.69 -8.68 -9.12
N VAL A 112 -17.87 -9.74 -9.91
CA VAL A 112 -16.78 -10.65 -10.30
C VAL A 112 -15.56 -9.92 -10.89
N PHE A 113 -15.76 -8.76 -11.51
CA PHE A 113 -14.72 -7.92 -12.11
C PHE A 113 -14.05 -6.94 -11.14
N HIS A 114 -14.64 -6.74 -9.96
CA HIS A 114 -14.19 -5.68 -9.05
C HIS A 114 -12.84 -6.02 -8.41
N ALA A 115 -11.86 -5.15 -8.61
CA ALA A 115 -10.49 -5.42 -8.15
C ALA A 115 -10.37 -5.65 -6.64
N ASP A 116 -11.15 -4.93 -5.82
CA ASP A 116 -11.12 -5.09 -4.36
C ASP A 116 -11.42 -6.52 -3.94
N ASP A 117 -12.38 -7.15 -4.64
CA ASP A 117 -12.83 -8.50 -4.33
C ASP A 117 -11.76 -9.58 -4.67
N HIS A 118 -10.70 -9.23 -5.41
CA HIS A 118 -9.58 -10.11 -5.75
C HIS A 118 -8.46 -10.09 -4.72
N THR A 119 -8.39 -9.09 -3.84
CA THR A 119 -7.22 -8.80 -3.01
C THR A 119 -6.79 -9.98 -2.15
N VAL A 120 -7.73 -10.68 -1.52
CA VAL A 120 -7.47 -11.83 -0.64
C VAL A 120 -6.78 -12.98 -1.37
N GLY A 121 -7.02 -13.13 -2.68
CA GLY A 121 -6.41 -14.16 -3.51
C GLY A 121 -4.87 -14.09 -3.55
N GLN A 122 -4.27 -12.90 -3.38
CA GLN A 122 -2.81 -12.78 -3.28
C GLN A 122 -2.27 -13.62 -2.12
N THR A 123 -2.94 -13.60 -0.98
CA THR A 123 -2.57 -14.41 0.18
C THR A 123 -2.74 -15.90 -0.07
N TYR A 124 -3.80 -16.32 -0.78
CA TYR A 124 -4.00 -17.72 -1.13
C TYR A 124 -2.87 -18.26 -1.99
N PHE A 125 -2.33 -17.47 -2.92
CA PHE A 125 -1.17 -17.83 -3.72
C PHE A 125 0.13 -17.89 -2.89
N HIS A 126 0.31 -17.01 -1.91
CA HIS A 126 1.44 -17.11 -0.97
C HIS A 126 1.36 -18.40 -0.14
N LEU A 127 0.18 -18.75 0.38
CA LEU A 127 -0.03 -20.01 1.11
C LEU A 127 0.19 -21.24 0.21
N TYR A 128 -0.31 -21.20 -1.02
CA TYR A 128 -0.08 -22.26 -1.99
C TYR A 128 1.43 -22.50 -2.24
N ARG A 129 2.24 -21.45 -2.30
CA ARG A 129 3.69 -21.61 -2.44
C ARG A 129 4.32 -22.46 -1.34
N LYS A 130 3.78 -22.39 -0.11
CA LYS A 130 4.21 -23.16 1.05
C LYS A 130 3.59 -24.56 1.07
N TYR A 131 2.29 -24.65 0.96
CA TYR A 131 1.54 -25.90 1.24
C TYR A 131 1.28 -26.76 0.01
N LYS A 132 1.35 -26.21 -1.21
CA LYS A 132 1.13 -26.90 -2.50
C LYS A 132 -0.25 -27.55 -2.64
N ASP A 133 -1.27 -27.06 -1.94
CA ASP A 133 -2.63 -27.57 -2.02
C ASP A 133 -3.44 -26.76 -3.06
N GLU A 134 -3.77 -27.41 -4.17
CA GLU A 134 -4.45 -26.77 -5.32
C GLU A 134 -5.83 -26.18 -4.97
N LYS A 135 -6.49 -26.67 -3.91
CA LYS A 135 -7.78 -26.09 -3.46
C LYS A 135 -7.65 -24.61 -3.14
N MET A 136 -6.47 -24.15 -2.69
CA MET A 136 -6.22 -22.75 -2.31
C MET A 136 -6.30 -21.78 -3.49
N ILE A 137 -6.06 -22.23 -4.71
CA ILE A 137 -5.91 -21.37 -5.89
C ILE A 137 -6.95 -21.62 -6.98
N LYS A 138 -7.56 -22.81 -7.01
CA LYS A 138 -8.50 -23.21 -8.06
C LYS A 138 -9.70 -22.26 -8.20
N PRO A 139 -10.35 -21.79 -7.11
CA PRO A 139 -11.46 -20.80 -7.22
C PRO A 139 -11.02 -19.50 -7.91
N THR A 140 -9.83 -18.99 -7.59
CA THR A 140 -9.27 -17.78 -8.21
C THR A 140 -9.03 -17.96 -9.71
N ILE A 141 -8.40 -19.08 -10.10
CA ILE A 141 -8.12 -19.38 -11.52
C ILE A 141 -9.43 -19.46 -12.31
N ASN A 142 -10.43 -20.17 -11.78
CA ASN A 142 -11.73 -20.30 -12.41
C ASN A 142 -12.43 -18.93 -12.60
N GLN A 143 -12.35 -18.04 -11.61
CA GLN A 143 -12.93 -16.70 -11.72
C GLN A 143 -12.17 -15.84 -12.74
N PHE A 144 -10.84 -15.94 -12.80
CA PHE A 144 -10.06 -15.20 -13.77
C PHE A 144 -10.25 -15.70 -15.21
N ASP A 145 -10.40 -17.02 -15.41
CA ASP A 145 -10.82 -17.56 -16.69
C ASP A 145 -12.18 -17.03 -17.11
N PHE A 146 -13.15 -16.99 -16.20
CA PHE A 146 -14.46 -16.39 -16.47
C PHE A 146 -14.34 -14.93 -16.94
N ILE A 147 -13.51 -14.10 -16.25
CA ILE A 147 -13.29 -12.70 -16.62
C ILE A 147 -12.66 -12.59 -18.01
N LEU A 148 -11.70 -13.46 -18.35
CA LEU A 148 -11.06 -13.46 -19.66
C LEU A 148 -12.01 -13.84 -20.79
N TYR A 149 -12.92 -14.79 -20.56
CA TYR A 149 -13.92 -15.20 -21.54
C TYR A 149 -15.08 -14.19 -21.67
N HIS A 150 -15.35 -13.42 -20.61
CA HIS A 150 -16.44 -12.45 -20.53
C HIS A 150 -15.95 -11.06 -20.12
N PRO A 151 -15.02 -10.44 -20.85
CA PRO A 151 -14.42 -9.18 -20.43
C PRO A 151 -15.48 -8.08 -20.37
N SER A 152 -15.41 -7.25 -19.34
CA SER A 152 -16.31 -6.09 -19.22
C SER A 152 -16.08 -5.12 -20.38
N LYS A 153 -17.17 -4.57 -20.89
CA LYS A 153 -17.18 -3.53 -21.95
C LYS A 153 -17.42 -2.13 -21.39
N THR A 154 -17.44 -1.99 -20.08
CA THR A 154 -17.66 -0.72 -19.39
C THR A 154 -16.56 0.29 -19.74
N LYS A 155 -16.91 1.57 -19.77
CA LYS A 155 -15.97 2.67 -20.01
C LYS A 155 -15.18 2.99 -18.72
N MET A 156 -14.01 3.59 -18.87
CA MET A 156 -13.20 4.08 -17.74
C MET A 156 -13.80 5.32 -17.06
N ASP A 157 -14.85 5.92 -17.63
CA ASP A 157 -15.49 7.09 -17.07
C ASP A 157 -16.16 6.76 -15.73
N TRP A 158 -15.83 7.52 -14.69
CA TRP A 158 -16.37 7.38 -13.33
C TRP A 158 -17.91 7.47 -13.27
N LYS A 159 -18.55 8.14 -14.22
CA LYS A 159 -20.02 8.28 -14.31
C LYS A 159 -20.70 7.11 -15.02
N SER A 160 -19.95 6.21 -15.66
CA SER A 160 -20.53 5.07 -16.37
C SER A 160 -21.12 4.07 -15.37
N PRO A 161 -22.28 3.45 -15.69
CA PRO A 161 -22.76 2.30 -14.93
C PRO A 161 -21.71 1.20 -14.88
N PHE A 162 -21.60 0.50 -13.74
CA PHE A 162 -20.61 -0.55 -13.53
C PHE A 162 -19.15 -0.11 -13.80
N HIS A 163 -18.85 1.17 -13.62
CA HIS A 163 -17.52 1.75 -13.91
C HIS A 163 -16.37 1.01 -13.23
N GLN A 164 -16.62 0.40 -12.06
CA GLN A 164 -15.61 -0.36 -11.31
C GLN A 164 -15.36 -1.78 -11.84
N ASP A 165 -16.08 -2.24 -12.86
CA ASP A 165 -15.70 -3.47 -13.58
C ASP A 165 -14.35 -3.33 -14.34
N ARG A 166 -13.96 -2.12 -14.64
CA ARG A 166 -12.63 -1.75 -15.12
C ARG A 166 -11.91 -1.02 -13.99
N TRP A 167 -10.62 -1.10 -13.93
CA TRP A 167 -9.82 -0.50 -12.83
C TRP A 167 -9.73 1.02 -12.96
N ASN A 168 -10.85 1.72 -12.87
CA ASN A 168 -10.97 3.16 -13.07
C ASN A 168 -10.76 4.01 -11.80
N TRP A 169 -10.22 3.41 -10.75
CA TRP A 169 -9.71 4.07 -9.54
C TRP A 169 -8.32 3.51 -9.20
N CYS A 170 -7.45 4.36 -8.67
CA CYS A 170 -6.05 4.02 -8.53
C CYS A 170 -5.77 2.88 -7.54
N ASP A 171 -6.62 2.72 -6.53
CA ASP A 171 -6.49 1.66 -5.51
C ASP A 171 -6.52 0.25 -6.13
N ALA A 172 -7.29 0.10 -7.21
CA ALA A 172 -7.40 -1.16 -7.94
C ALA A 172 -6.04 -1.75 -8.36
N LEU A 173 -5.03 -0.89 -8.55
CA LEU A 173 -3.70 -1.28 -8.99
C LEU A 173 -2.87 -2.04 -7.93
N PHE A 174 -3.29 -2.02 -6.68
CA PHE A 174 -2.78 -2.91 -5.63
C PHE A 174 -3.62 -4.18 -5.52
N MET A 175 -4.94 -4.02 -5.65
CA MET A 175 -5.91 -5.04 -5.24
C MET A 175 -5.87 -6.28 -6.13
N SER A 176 -5.83 -6.09 -7.45
CA SER A 176 -5.99 -7.18 -8.42
C SER A 176 -4.72 -7.52 -9.22
N PRO A 177 -3.96 -6.56 -9.78
CA PRO A 177 -2.89 -6.82 -10.74
C PRO A 177 -1.83 -7.84 -10.29
N PRO A 178 -1.31 -7.82 -9.04
CA PRO A 178 -0.31 -8.79 -8.62
C PRO A 178 -0.80 -10.23 -8.74
N LEU A 179 -2.08 -10.45 -8.41
CA LEU A 179 -2.69 -11.78 -8.47
C LEU A 179 -2.76 -12.33 -9.91
N TRP A 180 -3.01 -11.46 -10.91
CA TRP A 180 -2.99 -11.86 -12.32
C TRP A 180 -1.60 -12.34 -12.75
N VAL A 181 -0.54 -11.71 -12.30
CA VAL A 181 0.84 -12.15 -12.57
C VAL A 181 1.11 -13.49 -11.89
N MET A 182 0.70 -13.65 -10.62
CA MET A 182 0.84 -14.91 -9.88
C MET A 182 0.13 -16.08 -10.58
N VAL A 183 -1.09 -15.86 -11.09
CA VAL A 183 -1.85 -16.87 -11.87
C VAL A 183 -1.11 -17.20 -13.16
N SER A 184 -0.61 -16.21 -13.89
CA SER A 184 0.17 -16.43 -15.12
C SER A 184 1.42 -17.27 -14.86
N ASN A 185 2.18 -16.96 -13.82
CA ASN A 185 3.39 -17.67 -13.43
C ASN A 185 3.11 -19.15 -13.10
N LEU A 186 2.00 -19.39 -12.40
CA LEU A 186 1.60 -20.74 -12.02
C LEU A 186 1.11 -21.57 -13.21
N THR A 187 0.23 -20.99 -14.03
CA THR A 187 -0.38 -21.68 -15.18
C THR A 187 0.53 -21.72 -16.40
N ARG A 188 1.59 -20.91 -16.42
CA ARG A 188 2.47 -20.65 -17.57
C ARG A 188 1.70 -20.14 -18.80
N ASP A 189 0.59 -19.48 -18.58
CA ASP A 189 -0.26 -18.88 -19.61
C ASP A 189 -0.24 -17.36 -19.52
N ARG A 190 0.35 -16.72 -20.53
CA ARG A 190 0.54 -15.27 -20.58
C ARG A 190 -0.76 -14.49 -20.72
N LYS A 191 -1.88 -15.12 -21.10
CA LYS A 191 -3.18 -14.44 -21.25
C LYS A 191 -3.56 -13.59 -20.04
N TYR A 192 -3.19 -14.04 -18.83
CA TYR A 192 -3.46 -13.34 -17.57
C TYR A 192 -2.61 -12.06 -17.43
N ILE A 193 -1.32 -12.13 -17.76
CA ILE A 193 -0.45 -10.93 -17.81
C ILE A 193 -0.94 -9.96 -18.88
N ASP A 194 -1.29 -10.43 -20.08
CA ASP A 194 -1.75 -9.57 -21.18
C ASP A 194 -3.04 -8.81 -20.79
N PHE A 195 -3.96 -9.46 -20.09
CA PHE A 195 -5.15 -8.79 -19.52
C PHE A 195 -4.75 -7.75 -18.48
N MET A 196 -3.93 -8.11 -17.52
CA MET A 196 -3.45 -7.22 -16.46
C MET A 196 -2.77 -5.98 -17.03
N VAL A 197 -1.85 -6.16 -17.96
CA VAL A 197 -1.11 -5.07 -18.62
C VAL A 197 -2.06 -4.13 -19.38
N LYS A 198 -3.04 -4.70 -20.06
CA LYS A 198 -4.07 -3.92 -20.78
C LYS A 198 -4.85 -3.03 -19.81
N GLU A 199 -5.37 -3.59 -18.72
CA GLU A 199 -6.16 -2.84 -17.74
C GLU A 199 -5.30 -1.85 -16.95
N TRP A 200 -4.08 -2.22 -16.55
CA TRP A 200 -3.13 -1.29 -15.92
C TRP A 200 -2.85 -0.08 -16.80
N LYS A 201 -2.52 -0.30 -18.08
CA LYS A 201 -2.27 0.78 -19.04
C LYS A 201 -3.51 1.66 -19.24
N ALA A 202 -4.71 1.09 -19.26
CA ALA A 202 -5.95 1.83 -19.35
C ALA A 202 -6.14 2.75 -18.14
N THR A 203 -5.93 2.24 -16.92
CA THR A 203 -5.99 3.02 -15.67
C THR A 203 -4.94 4.13 -15.66
N THR A 204 -3.70 3.83 -16.05
CA THR A 204 -2.62 4.82 -16.11
C THR A 204 -2.93 5.94 -17.12
N ASN A 205 -3.44 5.59 -18.29
CA ASN A 205 -3.83 6.57 -19.30
C ASN A 205 -4.97 7.47 -18.83
N HIS A 206 -5.83 6.96 -17.95
CA HIS A 206 -6.98 7.69 -17.42
C HIS A 206 -6.64 8.56 -16.22
N LEU A 207 -5.84 8.05 -15.25
CA LEU A 207 -5.67 8.67 -13.93
C LEU A 207 -4.29 9.30 -13.67
N TYR A 208 -3.28 8.97 -14.48
CA TYR A 208 -1.91 9.43 -14.20
C TYR A 208 -1.67 10.86 -14.67
N ASP A 209 -1.30 11.74 -13.76
CA ASP A 209 -0.83 13.08 -14.07
C ASP A 209 0.67 13.05 -14.45
N LYS A 210 0.95 13.25 -15.73
CA LYS A 210 2.34 13.18 -16.27
C LYS A 210 3.24 14.31 -15.76
N LYS A 211 2.67 15.43 -15.30
CA LYS A 211 3.43 16.56 -14.77
C LYS A 211 3.86 16.30 -13.34
N GLU A 212 2.93 15.79 -12.53
CA GLU A 212 3.18 15.52 -11.11
C GLU A 212 3.76 14.12 -10.86
N ASN A 213 3.68 13.19 -11.84
CA ASN A 213 4.04 11.78 -11.69
C ASN A 213 3.30 11.08 -10.54
N LEU A 214 2.03 11.43 -10.36
CA LEU A 214 1.12 10.92 -9.35
C LEU A 214 -0.22 10.53 -9.99
N TYR A 215 -1.02 9.74 -9.29
CA TYR A 215 -2.34 9.33 -9.72
C TYR A 215 -3.43 10.11 -8.99
N TYR A 216 -4.43 10.59 -9.74
CA TYR A 216 -5.73 10.90 -9.16
C TYR A 216 -6.37 9.63 -8.62
N ARG A 217 -7.16 9.74 -7.55
CA ARG A 217 -7.88 8.59 -7.02
C ARG A 217 -8.83 7.99 -8.05
N ASP A 218 -9.62 8.84 -8.72
CA ASP A 218 -10.51 8.53 -9.83
C ASP A 218 -10.83 9.79 -10.64
N GLY A 219 -11.62 9.65 -11.72
CA GLY A 219 -11.96 10.75 -12.62
C GLY A 219 -12.79 11.87 -11.98
N SER A 220 -13.37 11.68 -10.80
CA SER A 220 -14.10 12.74 -10.09
C SER A 220 -13.18 13.83 -9.51
N TYR A 221 -11.87 13.59 -9.47
CA TYR A 221 -10.85 14.50 -8.91
C TYR A 221 -10.12 15.36 -9.94
N PHE A 222 -10.29 15.13 -11.25
CA PHE A 222 -9.50 15.81 -12.29
C PHE A 222 -9.54 17.34 -12.23
N ASN A 223 -10.68 17.90 -11.88
CA ASN A 223 -10.89 19.35 -11.81
C ASN A 223 -11.11 19.87 -10.39
N LYS A 224 -10.84 19.05 -9.39
CA LYS A 224 -10.94 19.46 -8.00
C LYS A 224 -9.59 19.96 -7.51
N LEU A 225 -9.66 21.05 -6.77
CA LEU A 225 -8.53 21.60 -6.02
C LEU A 225 -8.87 21.61 -4.53
N ASP A 226 -7.85 21.34 -3.73
CA ASP A 226 -7.91 21.53 -2.29
C ASP A 226 -6.86 22.58 -1.89
N ASN A 227 -7.30 23.67 -1.27
CA ASN A 227 -6.46 24.82 -0.93
C ASN A 227 -5.58 25.30 -2.11
N GLY A 228 -6.12 25.28 -3.33
CA GLY A 228 -5.45 25.69 -4.56
C GLY A 228 -4.48 24.68 -5.15
N THR A 229 -4.38 23.46 -4.59
CA THR A 229 -3.55 22.38 -5.09
C THR A 229 -4.37 21.22 -5.64
N LYS A 230 -3.83 20.49 -6.63
CA LYS A 230 -4.43 19.24 -7.11
C LYS A 230 -4.48 18.21 -5.97
N ILE A 231 -5.54 17.44 -5.92
CA ILE A 231 -5.73 16.42 -4.89
C ILE A 231 -5.06 15.11 -5.33
N PHE A 232 -3.90 14.82 -4.75
CA PHE A 232 -3.26 13.52 -4.85
C PHE A 232 -3.20 12.89 -3.46
N TRP A 233 -4.10 11.97 -3.23
CA TRP A 233 -4.25 11.29 -1.95
C TRP A 233 -3.09 10.32 -1.69
N ALA A 234 -2.46 10.42 -0.51
CA ALA A 234 -1.27 9.62 -0.17
C ALA A 234 -1.55 8.12 -0.22
N ARG A 235 -2.58 7.63 0.47
CA ARG A 235 -2.91 6.21 0.45
C ARG A 235 -3.29 5.70 -0.95
N GLY A 236 -4.02 6.50 -1.74
CA GLY A 236 -4.30 6.15 -3.14
C GLY A 236 -3.04 5.94 -3.96
N ASN A 237 -2.07 6.85 -3.86
CA ASN A 237 -0.76 6.71 -4.50
C ASN A 237 0.09 5.63 -3.84
N GLY A 238 -0.08 5.37 -2.55
CA GLY A 238 0.54 4.27 -1.82
C GLY A 238 0.12 2.91 -2.39
N TRP A 239 -1.18 2.74 -2.65
CA TRP A 239 -1.69 1.55 -3.32
C TRP A 239 -1.02 1.33 -4.68
N VAL A 240 -0.93 2.37 -5.51
CA VAL A 240 -0.29 2.26 -6.83
C VAL A 240 1.18 1.89 -6.71
N PHE A 241 1.92 2.54 -5.82
CA PHE A 241 3.36 2.33 -5.71
C PHE A 241 3.70 0.96 -5.13
N ALA A 242 2.95 0.50 -4.13
CA ALA A 242 3.06 -0.86 -3.61
C ALA A 242 2.61 -1.91 -4.65
N GLY A 243 1.54 -1.62 -5.39
CA GLY A 243 1.07 -2.47 -6.50
C GLY A 243 2.11 -2.62 -7.61
N LEU A 244 2.79 -1.53 -7.99
CA LEU A 244 3.93 -1.56 -8.92
C LEU A 244 5.03 -2.48 -8.41
N SER A 245 5.41 -2.35 -7.13
CA SER A 245 6.44 -3.19 -6.51
C SER A 245 6.02 -4.66 -6.52
N ASN A 246 4.76 -4.98 -6.13
CA ASN A 246 4.26 -6.36 -6.11
C ASN A 246 4.16 -6.97 -7.52
N VAL A 247 3.73 -6.19 -8.52
CA VAL A 247 3.70 -6.66 -9.93
C VAL A 247 5.10 -6.93 -10.45
N MET A 248 6.06 -6.03 -10.18
CA MET A 248 7.45 -6.18 -10.64
C MET A 248 8.21 -7.27 -9.89
N ASP A 249 7.83 -7.58 -8.65
CA ASP A 249 8.38 -8.68 -7.87
C ASP A 249 8.00 -10.06 -8.45
N GLU A 250 6.82 -10.13 -9.07
CA GLU A 250 6.28 -11.34 -9.70
C GLU A 250 6.57 -11.45 -11.20
N LEU A 251 6.77 -10.34 -11.89
CA LEU A 251 6.98 -10.29 -13.33
C LEU A 251 8.46 -10.54 -13.67
N ASP A 252 8.73 -11.44 -14.62
CA ASP A 252 10.10 -11.68 -15.10
C ASP A 252 10.72 -10.36 -15.59
N PRO A 253 11.92 -9.98 -15.13
CA PRO A 253 12.63 -8.78 -15.62
C PRO A 253 12.88 -8.77 -17.13
N ASN A 254 12.89 -9.95 -17.77
CA ASN A 254 13.00 -10.09 -19.23
C ASN A 254 11.66 -10.01 -19.97
N ASP A 255 10.54 -9.89 -19.23
CA ASP A 255 9.24 -9.73 -19.86
C ASP A 255 9.16 -8.45 -20.68
N LYS A 256 8.54 -8.53 -21.87
CA LYS A 256 8.40 -7.40 -22.80
C LYS A 256 7.72 -6.16 -22.20
N ASP A 257 6.87 -6.33 -21.19
CA ASP A 257 6.14 -5.26 -20.52
C ASP A 257 6.86 -4.74 -19.26
N TYR A 258 7.87 -5.45 -18.72
CA TYR A 258 8.63 -5.02 -17.55
C TYR A 258 9.21 -3.59 -17.67
N PRO A 259 9.78 -3.16 -18.81
CA PRO A 259 10.31 -1.80 -18.98
C PRO A 259 9.24 -0.70 -18.80
N TYR A 260 7.97 -0.98 -19.12
CA TYR A 260 6.87 -0.05 -18.89
C TYR A 260 6.65 0.19 -17.39
N PHE A 261 6.57 -0.88 -16.60
CA PHE A 261 6.39 -0.79 -15.14
C PHE A 261 7.61 -0.14 -14.47
N LEU A 262 8.81 -0.52 -14.87
CA LEU A 262 10.06 0.04 -14.36
C LEU A 262 10.14 1.56 -14.58
N LYS A 263 9.77 2.03 -15.77
CA LYS A 263 9.74 3.47 -16.09
C LYS A 263 8.75 4.23 -15.20
N LEU A 264 7.55 3.68 -15.02
CA LEU A 264 6.50 4.27 -14.20
C LEU A 264 6.93 4.31 -12.72
N TYR A 265 7.42 3.19 -12.21
CA TYR A 265 7.94 3.05 -10.85
C TYR A 265 9.04 4.09 -10.55
N LYS A 266 10.08 4.21 -11.39
CA LYS A 266 11.17 5.18 -11.20
C LYS A 266 10.68 6.63 -11.18
N LYS A 267 9.67 6.98 -11.99
CA LYS A 267 9.08 8.33 -11.99
C LYS A 267 8.35 8.63 -10.68
N MET A 268 7.54 7.68 -10.21
CA MET A 268 6.86 7.82 -8.92
C MET A 268 7.84 7.86 -7.76
N ALA A 269 8.86 6.97 -7.73
CA ALA A 269 9.88 6.95 -6.69
C ALA A 269 10.61 8.31 -6.58
N LYS A 270 10.99 8.90 -7.72
CA LYS A 270 11.61 10.24 -7.75
C LYS A 270 10.68 11.29 -7.16
N LYS A 271 9.41 11.31 -7.55
CA LYS A 271 8.44 12.27 -7.02
C LYS A 271 8.23 12.09 -5.52
N LEU A 272 8.11 10.86 -5.04
CA LEU A 272 7.94 10.55 -3.62
C LEU A 272 9.14 11.02 -2.79
N LEU A 273 10.37 10.86 -3.31
CA LEU A 273 11.57 11.39 -2.66
C LEU A 273 11.51 12.92 -2.51
N GLU A 274 11.04 13.63 -3.55
CA GLU A 274 10.93 15.10 -3.56
C GLU A 274 9.92 15.65 -2.56
N ILE A 275 8.85 14.90 -2.26
CA ILE A 275 7.71 15.37 -1.46
C ILE A 275 7.61 14.72 -0.08
N GLN A 276 8.64 13.99 0.37
CA GLN A 276 8.69 13.51 1.75
C GLN A 276 8.78 14.68 2.72
N THR A 277 8.00 14.65 3.81
CA THR A 277 8.08 15.68 4.84
C THR A 277 9.40 15.61 5.62
N PRO A 278 9.85 16.70 6.25
CA PRO A 278 11.03 16.66 7.11
C PRO A 278 10.93 15.64 8.26
N GLN A 279 9.69 15.34 8.72
CA GLN A 279 9.40 14.36 9.77
C GLN A 279 9.50 12.91 9.29
N GLY A 280 9.64 12.69 7.97
CA GLY A 280 9.83 11.36 7.39
C GLY A 280 8.58 10.69 6.83
N HIS A 281 7.37 11.15 7.19
CA HIS A 281 6.13 10.66 6.58
C HIS A 281 5.78 11.42 5.29
N TRP A 282 4.70 11.02 4.61
CA TRP A 282 4.08 11.77 3.52
C TRP A 282 2.73 12.30 3.97
N ALA A 283 2.44 13.55 3.64
CA ALA A 283 1.17 14.18 3.99
C ALA A 283 0.00 13.51 3.27
N MET A 284 -1.18 13.47 3.88
CA MET A 284 -2.40 12.85 3.28
C MET A 284 -2.73 13.42 1.92
N SER A 285 -2.54 14.74 1.71
CA SER A 285 -2.53 15.39 0.40
C SER A 285 -1.08 15.61 0.00
N LEU A 286 -0.59 14.86 -0.99
CA LEU A 286 0.83 14.81 -1.35
C LEU A 286 1.41 16.15 -1.79
N LEU A 287 0.60 17.03 -2.39
CA LEU A 287 1.00 18.39 -2.77
C LEU A 287 0.47 19.47 -1.81
N GLY A 288 -0.34 19.08 -0.84
CA GLY A 288 -0.96 19.97 0.14
C GLY A 288 -0.35 19.89 1.54
N GLN A 289 0.93 19.56 1.69
CA GLN A 289 1.59 19.24 2.97
C GLN A 289 1.29 20.21 4.11
N LYS A 290 1.32 21.52 3.83
CA LYS A 290 1.08 22.57 4.83
C LYS A 290 -0.34 22.57 5.43
N PHE A 291 -1.29 21.95 4.74
CA PHE A 291 -2.69 21.87 5.17
C PHE A 291 -3.03 20.56 5.88
N TYR A 292 -2.13 19.57 5.78
CA TYR A 292 -2.30 18.22 6.34
C TYR A 292 -1.10 17.85 7.22
N PRO A 293 -0.93 18.51 8.39
CA PRO A 293 0.20 18.27 9.28
C PRO A 293 0.11 16.95 10.05
N THR A 294 -1.08 16.36 10.14
CA THR A 294 -1.30 15.10 10.85
C THR A 294 -0.58 13.96 10.14
N PRO A 295 0.17 13.11 10.86
CA PRO A 295 0.74 11.90 10.28
C PRO A 295 -0.32 11.00 9.65
N GLU A 296 0.05 10.32 8.57
CA GLU A 296 -0.77 9.27 7.96
C GLU A 296 0.12 8.06 7.68
N THR A 297 -0.16 6.97 8.38
CA THR A 297 0.76 5.83 8.44
C THR A 297 0.55 4.81 7.34
N SER A 298 -0.66 4.70 6.74
CA SER A 298 -0.90 3.70 5.70
C SER A 298 -0.21 4.03 4.38
N GLY A 299 -0.42 5.24 3.83
CA GLY A 299 0.22 5.68 2.60
C GLY A 299 1.74 5.76 2.75
N SER A 300 2.21 6.30 3.89
CA SER A 300 3.64 6.37 4.20
C SER A 300 4.29 5.00 4.26
N SER A 301 3.65 4.01 4.88
CA SER A 301 4.16 2.63 4.93
C SER A 301 4.26 2.00 3.54
N PHE A 302 3.28 2.21 2.66
CA PHE A 302 3.36 1.73 1.28
C PHE A 302 4.49 2.39 0.49
N PHE A 303 4.77 3.66 0.71
CA PHE A 303 5.90 4.33 0.06
C PHE A 303 7.23 3.80 0.57
N ILE A 304 7.38 3.58 1.88
CA ILE A 304 8.56 2.97 2.46
C ILE A 304 8.77 1.55 1.90
N TYR A 305 7.68 0.74 1.85
CA TYR A 305 7.70 -0.58 1.26
C TYR A 305 8.27 -0.55 -0.16
N GLY A 306 7.67 0.26 -1.03
CA GLY A 306 8.08 0.32 -2.42
C GLY A 306 9.51 0.85 -2.60
N LEU A 307 9.92 1.89 -1.86
CA LEU A 307 11.27 2.45 -1.95
C LEU A 307 12.33 1.46 -1.45
N ALA A 308 12.09 0.78 -0.32
CA ALA A 308 13.00 -0.23 0.21
C ALA A 308 13.11 -1.44 -0.72
N TRP A 309 11.97 -1.91 -1.27
CA TRP A 309 11.94 -2.96 -2.29
C TRP A 309 12.80 -2.60 -3.51
N GLY A 310 12.69 -1.37 -4.00
CA GLY A 310 13.49 -0.94 -5.14
C GLY A 310 14.99 -0.86 -4.87
N ILE A 311 15.39 -0.52 -3.64
CA ILE A 311 16.82 -0.57 -3.23
C ILE A 311 17.27 -2.02 -3.15
N ASN A 312 16.50 -2.90 -2.51
CA ASN A 312 16.82 -4.32 -2.36
C ASN A 312 17.00 -5.04 -3.70
N ASN A 313 16.25 -4.61 -4.73
CA ASN A 313 16.33 -5.16 -6.09
C ASN A 313 17.30 -4.41 -7.02
N GLY A 314 18.11 -3.49 -6.51
CA GLY A 314 19.10 -2.74 -7.31
C GLY A 314 18.48 -1.76 -8.34
N ILE A 315 17.19 -1.46 -8.23
CA ILE A 315 16.47 -0.54 -9.11
C ILE A 315 16.70 0.92 -8.70
N LEU A 316 16.74 1.17 -7.40
CA LEU A 316 17.00 2.48 -6.80
C LEU A 316 18.36 2.49 -6.12
N ASP A 317 19.08 3.62 -6.27
CA ASP A 317 20.36 3.82 -5.60
C ASP A 317 20.19 4.01 -4.09
N LYS A 318 20.87 3.17 -3.30
CA LYS A 318 20.80 3.21 -1.84
C LYS A 318 21.30 4.54 -1.25
N ALA A 319 22.33 5.15 -1.84
CA ALA A 319 22.86 6.42 -1.33
C ALA A 319 21.84 7.56 -1.48
N THR A 320 21.05 7.53 -2.56
CA THR A 320 20.01 8.54 -2.86
C THR A 320 18.74 8.32 -2.06
N TYR A 321 18.21 7.09 -2.03
CA TYR A 321 16.88 6.79 -1.48
C TYR A 321 16.92 6.26 -0.04
N GLY A 322 18.04 5.67 0.39
CA GLY A 322 18.21 5.10 1.72
C GLY A 322 17.88 6.07 2.86
N PRO A 323 18.41 7.31 2.86
CA PRO A 323 18.08 8.27 3.91
C PRO A 323 16.59 8.60 4.03
N ALA A 324 15.87 8.61 2.92
CA ALA A 324 14.42 8.82 2.95
C ALA A 324 13.64 7.61 3.51
N VAL A 325 14.07 6.41 3.14
CA VAL A 325 13.52 5.14 3.67
C VAL A 325 13.76 5.05 5.18
N GLU A 326 14.95 5.37 5.64
CA GLU A 326 15.32 5.36 7.07
C GLU A 326 14.49 6.35 7.89
N ARG A 327 14.39 7.61 7.44
CA ARG A 327 13.54 8.62 8.10
C ARG A 327 12.09 8.17 8.13
N GLY A 328 11.59 7.63 7.01
CA GLY A 328 10.23 7.13 6.91
C GLY A 328 9.95 5.98 7.88
N TRP A 329 10.83 4.99 7.93
CA TRP A 329 10.68 3.86 8.84
C TRP A 329 10.69 4.32 10.31
N ASN A 330 11.63 5.15 10.71
CA ASN A 330 11.70 5.68 12.08
C ASN A 330 10.43 6.48 12.45
N ALA A 331 9.88 7.26 11.51
CA ALA A 331 8.60 7.92 11.69
C ALA A 331 7.46 6.92 11.90
N MET A 332 7.37 5.84 11.10
CA MET A 332 6.33 4.82 11.28
C MET A 332 6.44 4.08 12.62
N VAL A 333 7.66 3.71 13.03
CA VAL A 333 7.91 3.07 14.33
C VAL A 333 7.49 3.97 15.48
N SER A 334 7.68 5.29 15.39
CA SER A 334 7.25 6.24 16.43
C SER A 334 5.73 6.30 16.61
N HIS A 335 4.96 5.82 15.64
CA HIS A 335 3.49 5.74 15.69
C HIS A 335 2.98 4.35 16.11
N VAL A 336 3.86 3.44 16.50
CA VAL A 336 3.46 2.18 17.16
C VAL A 336 3.35 2.42 18.66
N ASN A 337 2.16 2.28 19.19
CA ASN A 337 1.88 2.49 20.61
C ASN A 337 2.59 1.48 21.51
N SER A 338 2.63 1.77 22.81
CA SER A 338 3.31 0.91 23.81
C SER A 338 2.74 -0.51 23.88
N ASP A 339 1.48 -0.72 23.50
CA ASP A 339 0.82 -2.04 23.44
C ASP A 339 0.99 -2.76 22.10
N GLY A 340 1.38 -2.05 21.04
CA GLY A 340 1.62 -2.60 19.69
C GLY A 340 0.66 -2.10 18.60
N MET A 341 -0.34 -1.29 18.94
CA MET A 341 -1.23 -0.68 17.95
C MET A 341 -0.47 0.28 17.05
N LEU A 342 -0.59 0.12 15.73
CA LEU A 342 -0.16 1.13 14.77
C LEU A 342 -1.22 2.23 14.70
N SER A 343 -0.90 3.43 15.17
CA SER A 343 -1.82 4.57 15.20
C SER A 343 -1.75 5.42 13.91
N TYR A 344 -2.63 6.44 13.83
CA TYR A 344 -2.70 7.39 12.72
C TYR A 344 -2.95 6.76 11.34
N VAL A 345 -3.62 5.62 11.28
CA VAL A 345 -4.13 5.09 10.02
C VAL A 345 -5.41 5.83 9.66
N GLN A 346 -5.41 6.51 8.53
CA GLN A 346 -6.60 7.20 8.05
C GLN A 346 -7.75 6.20 7.83
N PRO A 347 -8.97 6.44 8.33
CA PRO A 347 -10.14 5.61 8.06
C PRO A 347 -10.42 5.42 6.57
N ILE A 348 -11.28 4.45 6.22
CA ILE A 348 -11.68 4.23 4.83
C ILE A 348 -12.16 5.55 4.22
N GLY A 349 -11.62 5.89 3.07
CA GLY A 349 -11.91 7.13 2.36
C GLY A 349 -11.43 7.06 0.91
N ALA A 350 -11.64 8.17 0.18
CA ALA A 350 -11.23 8.32 -1.21
C ALA A 350 -10.40 9.61 -1.45
N GLU A 351 -10.13 10.36 -0.38
CA GLU A 351 -9.45 11.65 -0.41
C GLU A 351 -8.73 11.93 0.92
N PRO A 352 -7.87 12.94 0.99
CA PRO A 352 -7.27 13.39 2.25
C PRO A 352 -8.34 13.69 3.30
N GLY A 353 -8.09 13.32 4.56
CA GLY A 353 -9.03 13.46 5.66
C GLY A 353 -8.32 13.57 7.01
N GLU A 354 -8.76 12.81 7.98
CA GLU A 354 -8.23 12.80 9.33
C GLU A 354 -7.66 11.43 9.68
N ALA A 355 -6.68 11.41 10.59
CA ALA A 355 -6.16 10.21 11.24
C ALA A 355 -5.97 10.49 12.73
N TYR A 356 -6.09 9.48 13.58
CA TYR A 356 -6.21 9.64 15.01
C TYR A 356 -5.13 8.85 15.76
N PRO A 357 -4.61 9.40 16.88
CA PRO A 357 -3.54 8.75 17.66
C PRO A 357 -3.99 7.49 18.39
N ASP A 358 -5.30 7.33 18.59
CA ASP A 358 -5.93 6.22 19.31
C ASP A 358 -6.71 5.27 18.38
N LYS A 359 -6.56 5.40 17.06
CA LYS A 359 -7.25 4.58 16.06
C LYS A 359 -6.28 3.99 15.04
N THR A 360 -6.70 2.84 14.51
CA THR A 360 -5.99 2.11 13.46
C THR A 360 -6.98 1.51 12.45
N GLU A 361 -6.44 0.99 11.34
CA GLU A 361 -7.18 0.20 10.35
C GLU A 361 -6.30 -0.95 9.85
N VAL A 362 -6.91 -2.09 9.59
CA VAL A 362 -6.24 -3.36 9.22
C VAL A 362 -5.29 -3.21 8.03
N TYR A 363 -5.69 -2.47 7.00
CA TYR A 363 -4.86 -2.25 5.79
C TYR A 363 -3.60 -1.43 6.07
N GLY A 364 -3.62 -0.53 7.07
CA GLY A 364 -2.44 0.21 7.50
C GLY A 364 -1.42 -0.71 8.18
N VAL A 365 -1.91 -1.67 8.97
CA VAL A 365 -1.06 -2.72 9.55
C VAL A 365 -0.43 -3.58 8.46
N GLY A 366 -1.20 -3.98 7.44
CA GLY A 366 -0.68 -4.71 6.27
C GLY A 366 0.42 -3.95 5.54
N ALA A 367 0.23 -2.63 5.36
CA ALA A 367 1.24 -1.75 4.75
C ALA A 367 2.52 -1.67 5.61
N PHE A 368 2.38 -1.51 6.93
CA PHE A 368 3.50 -1.46 7.88
C PHE A 368 4.30 -2.76 7.88
N LEU A 369 3.64 -3.91 7.91
CA LEU A 369 4.30 -5.22 7.85
C LEU A 369 5.01 -5.44 6.52
N SER A 370 4.43 -4.99 5.41
CA SER A 370 5.10 -5.00 4.10
C SER A 370 6.34 -4.13 4.10
N ALA A 371 6.27 -2.90 4.65
CA ALA A 371 7.43 -2.01 4.78
C ALA A 371 8.52 -2.66 5.63
N GLY A 372 8.16 -3.16 6.82
CA GLY A 372 9.10 -3.80 7.74
C GLY A 372 9.82 -5.00 7.12
N SER A 373 9.14 -5.78 6.26
CA SER A 373 9.78 -6.92 5.58
C SER A 373 10.92 -6.48 4.65
N GLU A 374 10.75 -5.37 3.94
CA GLU A 374 11.79 -4.84 3.05
C GLU A 374 12.89 -4.08 3.82
N ILE A 375 12.53 -3.39 4.91
CA ILE A 375 13.50 -2.79 5.82
C ILE A 375 14.39 -3.87 6.47
N TYR A 376 13.81 -4.97 6.93
CA TYR A 376 14.56 -6.09 7.50
C TYR A 376 15.64 -6.59 6.52
N LYS A 377 15.28 -6.84 5.27
CA LYS A 377 16.22 -7.25 4.21
C LYS A 377 17.29 -6.18 3.95
N LEU A 378 16.88 -4.91 3.85
CA LEU A 378 17.77 -3.79 3.51
C LEU A 378 18.90 -3.59 4.51
N TYR A 379 18.66 -3.92 5.78
CA TYR A 379 19.62 -3.81 6.87
C TYR A 379 20.26 -5.15 7.28
N GLY A 380 20.18 -6.16 6.41
CA GLY A 380 20.95 -7.41 6.51
C GLY A 380 20.25 -8.54 7.26
N GLY A 381 18.96 -8.44 7.50
CA GLY A 381 18.15 -9.57 7.97
C GLY A 381 18.08 -10.70 6.94
N LYS A 382 18.12 -11.94 7.42
CA LYS A 382 18.10 -13.17 6.58
C LYS A 382 16.86 -14.01 6.89
#